data_8ac42c0f3e272c246d3967ac9c7cfcd1
#
_entry.id   8ac42c0f3e272c246d3967ac9c7cfcd1
#
_cell.length_a   1.000
_cell.length_b   1.000
_cell.length_c   1.000
_cell.angle_alpha   90.00
_cell.angle_beta   90.00
_cell.angle_gamma   90.00
#
_symmetry.space_group_name_H-M   'P 1'
#
loop_
_entity.id
_entity.type
_entity.pdbx_description
1 polymer ?
#
loop_
_entity_poly.entity_id
_entity_poly.type
_entity_poly.pdbx_seq_one_letter_code
_entity_poly.pdbx_strand_id
1 'polypeptide(L)'
;MRKNKLGLINASAILFAVFYSNFSVAQLNLNTINNLNLGEVHGNFQANAQYYIPDSTIGAADVPEKMLLNGFANIIYTKGKFTAGIRYESYLNALQGYPTGYKGNGIPYRYATYKSDELEVTVGSFYEQFGNGLTLRSYEERNLGLDNALDGARLKYQPFKGVYLKALVGKQRTYFTTAGLVRGFDGEIQINEAFAKLKDKKTVVTLGGSFVSKFQTDADPTLVLPQNVGNSAGRFEITRNNFRINGEYAYKINDPSSDNNFIYKYGDAALLQASYAMKGFALSVSGSRIDNMSYRSDRTAQITNLLINYIPALPKQHTYCLLAFYPYASQSKGEMEFSSEIKYKIKKGTALGGAYGTEITVNYSGANSLDTTQIKGTDTKHLGYSSNYLGVGKEIYFRDLYIEISKKINKTWKGTLVYSNQIYNKSIIQKPGSPTIYSNIIIADITYKLKATSSLRLELQNLQTKQDHQDWAYALLEYTINENWFIAAGDLYNYGNEESAKRYHYYMGNIGYMKNTNRITLSYGKQREGIFCVGGVCRNVPASNGITLSVSSSF
;
A
#
# COMPACT_ATOMS: atom_id res chain seq x y z
N MET A 1 2.59 -45.65 26.11
CA MET A 1 3.24 -44.33 25.90
C MET A 1 4.57 -44.51 25.15
N ARG A 2 4.53 -44.60 23.83
CA ARG A 2 5.71 -44.54 22.93
C ARG A 2 5.19 -44.50 21.50
N LYS A 3 4.93 -43.30 20.95
CA LYS A 3 4.75 -43.02 19.51
C LYS A 3 4.49 -41.51 19.39
N ASN A 4 5.50 -40.71 19.11
CA ASN A 4 5.39 -39.35 18.51
C ASN A 4 6.77 -38.65 18.47
N LYS A 5 7.88 -39.38 18.31
CA LYS A 5 9.20 -38.77 18.06
C LYS A 5 9.70 -38.87 16.61
N LEU A 6 8.96 -39.49 15.70
CA LEU A 6 9.41 -39.66 14.30
C LEU A 6 8.92 -38.54 13.35
N GLY A 7 7.94 -37.73 13.72
CA GLY A 7 7.38 -36.72 12.82
C GLY A 7 8.23 -35.46 12.67
N LEU A 8 8.97 -35.07 13.70
CA LEU A 8 9.76 -33.80 13.65
C LEU A 8 11.11 -33.94 12.93
N ILE A 9 11.67 -35.15 12.89
CA ILE A 9 12.97 -35.39 12.23
C ILE A 9 12.82 -35.39 10.71
N ASN A 10 11.68 -35.84 10.18
CA ASN A 10 11.45 -35.88 8.73
C ASN A 10 11.18 -34.49 8.12
N ALA A 11 10.57 -33.56 8.85
CA ALA A 11 10.34 -32.20 8.36
C ALA A 11 11.65 -31.40 8.26
N SER A 12 12.56 -31.57 9.22
CA SER A 12 13.89 -30.94 9.21
C SER A 12 14.80 -31.49 8.11
N ALA A 13 14.71 -32.79 7.81
CA ALA A 13 15.48 -33.43 6.75
C ALA A 13 15.01 -33.00 5.35
N ILE A 14 13.71 -32.76 5.15
CA ILE A 14 13.16 -32.30 3.88
C ILE A 14 13.55 -30.82 3.62
N LEU A 15 13.53 -29.95 4.62
CA LEU A 15 14.03 -28.59 4.49
C LEU A 15 15.53 -28.55 4.18
N PHE A 16 16.34 -29.41 4.81
CA PHE A 16 17.77 -29.49 4.55
C PHE A 16 18.09 -30.09 3.17
N ALA A 17 17.31 -31.06 2.69
CA ALA A 17 17.47 -31.66 1.37
C ALA A 17 17.14 -30.69 0.22
N VAL A 18 16.14 -29.81 0.38
CA VAL A 18 15.81 -28.77 -0.59
C VAL A 18 16.93 -27.72 -0.67
N PHE A 19 17.63 -27.43 0.42
CA PHE A 19 18.78 -26.50 0.41
C PHE A 19 20.05 -27.10 -0.21
N TYR A 20 20.26 -28.43 -0.09
CA TYR A 20 21.45 -29.10 -0.65
C TYR A 20 21.30 -29.48 -2.12
N SER A 21 20.09 -29.74 -2.61
CA SER A 21 19.85 -30.09 -4.02
C SER A 21 20.05 -28.96 -5.01
N ASN A 22 20.02 -27.70 -4.57
CA ASN A 22 20.22 -26.56 -5.47
C ASN A 22 21.69 -26.24 -5.83
N PHE A 23 22.66 -26.95 -5.23
CA PHE A 23 24.08 -26.77 -5.60
C PHE A 23 24.56 -27.72 -6.68
N SER A 24 23.78 -28.75 -7.05
CA SER A 24 24.27 -29.81 -7.97
C SER A 24 23.68 -29.77 -9.38
N VAL A 25 22.70 -28.92 -9.68
CA VAL A 25 22.05 -28.88 -11.01
C VAL A 25 22.64 -27.78 -11.92
N ALA A 26 23.54 -26.93 -11.43
CA ALA A 26 24.13 -25.84 -12.20
C ALA A 26 25.32 -26.26 -13.10
N GLN A 27 25.61 -27.55 -13.26
CA GLN A 27 26.68 -28.04 -14.15
C GLN A 27 26.17 -28.85 -15.35
N LEU A 28 24.99 -28.53 -15.87
CA LEU A 28 24.71 -28.86 -17.27
C LEU A 28 25.50 -27.89 -18.16
N ASN A 29 26.28 -28.50 -19.05
CA ASN A 29 27.26 -27.83 -19.92
C ASN A 29 26.63 -26.63 -20.66
N LEU A 30 26.75 -25.44 -20.06
CA LEU A 30 26.16 -24.16 -20.51
C LEU A 30 26.60 -23.78 -21.94
N ASN A 31 27.74 -24.31 -22.44
CA ASN A 31 28.26 -23.99 -23.76
C ASN A 31 27.46 -24.59 -24.93
N THR A 32 26.68 -25.66 -24.69
CA THR A 32 25.82 -26.25 -25.74
C THR A 32 24.43 -25.63 -25.77
N ILE A 33 23.99 -25.08 -24.63
CA ILE A 33 22.67 -24.46 -24.46
C ILE A 33 22.66 -23.01 -24.97
N ASN A 34 23.78 -22.30 -24.85
CA ASN A 34 23.91 -20.90 -25.30
C ASN A 34 23.74 -20.70 -26.81
N ASN A 35 23.88 -21.75 -27.63
CA ASN A 35 23.66 -21.68 -29.08
C ASN A 35 22.19 -21.87 -29.49
N LEU A 36 21.28 -22.21 -28.54
CA LEU A 36 19.87 -22.51 -28.85
C LEU A 36 18.94 -21.37 -28.51
N ASN A 37 19.30 -20.16 -28.28
CA ASN A 37 18.39 -19.02 -27.97
C ASN A 37 17.07 -19.49 -27.28
N LEU A 38 17.21 -20.22 -26.17
CA LEU A 38 16.08 -20.87 -25.48
C LEU A 38 15.23 -19.89 -24.66
N GLY A 39 15.60 -18.60 -24.62
CA GLY A 39 14.98 -17.60 -23.76
C GLY A 39 15.53 -17.65 -22.33
N GLU A 40 15.01 -16.79 -21.48
CA GLU A 40 15.45 -16.62 -20.09
C GLU A 40 14.32 -16.98 -19.12
N VAL A 41 14.66 -17.67 -18.04
CA VAL A 41 13.75 -17.98 -16.94
C VAL A 41 14.20 -17.21 -15.71
N HIS A 42 13.28 -16.43 -15.14
CA HIS A 42 13.47 -15.73 -13.87
C HIS A 42 12.39 -16.16 -12.90
N GLY A 43 12.70 -16.09 -11.62
CA GLY A 43 11.71 -16.42 -10.62
C GLY A 43 12.01 -15.80 -9.27
N ASN A 44 10.98 -15.79 -8.45
CA ASN A 44 11.12 -15.48 -7.03
C ASN A 44 10.13 -16.30 -6.22
N PHE A 45 10.48 -16.55 -4.98
CA PHE A 45 9.54 -17.08 -4.01
C PHE A 45 9.60 -16.30 -2.71
N GLN A 46 8.48 -16.32 -2.00
CA GLN A 46 8.33 -15.73 -0.69
C GLN A 46 7.46 -16.68 0.15
N ALA A 47 7.87 -16.92 1.39
CA ALA A 47 7.08 -17.65 2.36
C ALA A 47 7.12 -16.92 3.70
N ASN A 48 5.94 -16.74 4.29
CA ASN A 48 5.79 -16.20 5.64
C ASN A 48 5.01 -17.23 6.44
N ALA A 49 5.67 -17.85 7.42
CA ALA A 49 5.07 -18.82 8.34
C ALA A 49 5.09 -18.24 9.75
N GLN A 50 3.97 -18.37 10.46
CA GLN A 50 3.88 -17.95 11.86
C GLN A 50 3.33 -19.07 12.71
N TYR A 51 4.08 -19.41 13.77
CA TYR A 51 3.64 -20.29 14.84
C TYR A 51 3.03 -19.45 15.96
N TYR A 52 1.75 -19.66 16.25
CA TYR A 52 0.96 -18.87 17.20
C TYR A 52 0.98 -19.50 18.59
N ILE A 53 1.22 -18.66 19.58
CA ILE A 53 1.17 -18.99 21.00
C ILE A 53 0.03 -18.16 21.61
N PRO A 54 -1.01 -18.77 22.19
CA PRO A 54 -2.10 -18.01 22.79
C PRO A 54 -1.58 -17.16 23.96
N ASP A 55 -2.10 -15.94 24.06
CA ASP A 55 -1.75 -15.00 25.12
C ASP A 55 -2.99 -14.18 25.48
N SER A 56 -3.71 -14.61 26.51
CA SER A 56 -4.93 -13.97 26.96
C SER A 56 -4.73 -12.56 27.50
N THR A 57 -3.51 -12.22 27.96
CA THR A 57 -3.21 -10.89 28.49
C THR A 57 -3.32 -9.82 27.43
N ILE A 58 -2.88 -10.08 26.22
CA ILE A 58 -2.96 -9.15 25.09
C ILE A 58 -4.14 -9.43 24.13
N GLY A 59 -4.98 -10.42 24.45
CA GLY A 59 -6.09 -10.82 23.59
C GLY A 59 -5.67 -11.67 22.38
N ALA A 60 -4.46 -12.25 22.36
CA ALA A 60 -4.03 -13.16 21.30
C ALA A 60 -4.75 -14.52 21.43
N ALA A 61 -5.65 -14.77 20.48
CA ALA A 61 -6.49 -15.96 20.48
C ALA A 61 -5.68 -17.25 20.26
N ASP A 62 -6.25 -18.38 20.69
CA ASP A 62 -5.74 -19.70 20.31
C ASP A 62 -6.04 -19.95 18.83
N VAL A 63 -5.02 -20.30 18.06
CA VAL A 63 -5.11 -20.72 16.67
C VAL A 63 -5.04 -22.24 16.64
N PRO A 64 -6.11 -22.95 16.25
CA PRO A 64 -6.17 -24.41 16.34
C PRO A 64 -5.02 -25.14 15.62
N GLU A 65 -4.65 -24.66 14.44
CA GLU A 65 -3.57 -25.22 13.63
C GLU A 65 -2.17 -24.89 14.17
N LYS A 66 -2.07 -23.95 15.10
CA LYS A 66 -0.84 -23.39 15.67
C LYS A 66 0.11 -22.76 14.66
N MET A 67 0.10 -23.19 13.40
CA MET A 67 1.00 -22.67 12.36
C MET A 67 0.20 -22.32 11.11
N LEU A 68 0.31 -21.07 10.68
CA LEU A 68 -0.30 -20.55 9.46
C LEU A 68 0.80 -20.12 8.47
N LEU A 69 0.50 -20.14 7.16
CA LEU A 69 1.48 -19.85 6.12
C LEU A 69 0.87 -19.15 4.92
N ASN A 70 1.54 -18.09 4.46
CA ASN A 70 1.33 -17.48 3.15
C ASN A 70 2.57 -17.70 2.29
N GLY A 71 2.41 -18.39 1.16
CA GLY A 71 3.50 -18.71 0.23
C GLY A 71 3.20 -18.25 -1.19
N PHE A 72 4.23 -17.75 -1.88
CA PHE A 72 4.17 -17.27 -3.27
C PHE A 72 5.39 -17.77 -4.04
N ALA A 73 5.19 -18.26 -5.26
CA ALA A 73 6.26 -18.57 -6.19
C ALA A 73 5.90 -18.06 -7.58
N ASN A 74 6.72 -17.17 -8.13
CA ASN A 74 6.57 -16.63 -9.49
C ASN A 74 7.63 -17.25 -10.39
N ILE A 75 7.22 -17.65 -11.60
CA ILE A 75 8.11 -18.08 -12.68
C ILE A 75 7.75 -17.27 -13.91
N ILE A 76 8.75 -16.64 -14.51
CA ILE A 76 8.62 -15.79 -15.69
C ILE A 76 9.59 -16.31 -16.74
N TYR A 77 9.07 -16.55 -17.93
CA TYR A 77 9.85 -16.92 -19.11
C TYR A 77 9.81 -15.79 -20.13
N THR A 78 10.95 -15.41 -20.67
CA THR A 78 11.08 -14.36 -21.71
C THR A 78 11.87 -14.88 -22.89
N LYS A 79 11.35 -14.68 -24.10
CA LYS A 79 12.02 -14.97 -25.35
C LYS A 79 11.70 -13.90 -26.41
N GLY A 80 12.69 -13.06 -26.70
CA GLY A 80 12.52 -11.95 -27.65
C GLY A 80 11.39 -11.02 -27.22
N LYS A 81 10.34 -10.91 -28.03
CA LYS A 81 9.15 -10.06 -27.79
C LYS A 81 8.06 -10.72 -26.93
N PHE A 82 8.24 -11.97 -26.54
CA PHE A 82 7.26 -12.73 -25.76
C PHE A 82 7.71 -12.90 -24.32
N THR A 83 6.79 -12.69 -23.40
CA THR A 83 6.94 -12.99 -21.98
C THR A 83 5.72 -13.75 -21.50
N ALA A 84 5.92 -14.83 -20.76
CA ALA A 84 4.83 -15.55 -20.10
C ALA A 84 5.18 -15.74 -18.61
N GLY A 85 4.19 -15.71 -17.76
CA GLY A 85 4.41 -15.87 -16.32
C GLY A 85 3.28 -16.61 -15.65
N ILE A 86 3.65 -17.31 -14.57
CA ILE A 86 2.72 -17.95 -13.64
C ILE A 86 3.10 -17.61 -12.22
N ARG A 87 2.08 -17.54 -11.33
CA ARG A 87 2.27 -17.41 -9.89
C ARG A 87 1.48 -18.50 -9.18
N TYR A 88 2.20 -19.35 -8.47
CA TYR A 88 1.63 -20.28 -7.51
C TYR A 88 1.49 -19.59 -6.16
N GLU A 89 0.33 -19.76 -5.53
CA GLU A 89 0.05 -19.27 -4.18
C GLU A 89 -0.40 -20.43 -3.28
N SER A 90 0.01 -20.38 -2.03
CA SER A 90 -0.36 -21.39 -1.02
C SER A 90 -0.69 -20.69 0.30
N TYR A 91 -1.89 -20.91 0.77
CA TYR A 91 -2.38 -20.47 2.07
C TYR A 91 -2.79 -21.74 2.85
N LEU A 92 -1.87 -22.25 3.66
CA LEU A 92 -2.14 -23.37 4.57
C LEU A 92 -2.83 -22.82 5.83
N ASN A 93 -4.05 -22.33 5.66
CA ASN A 93 -4.70 -21.23 6.34
C ASN A 93 -3.82 -19.96 6.34
N ALA A 94 -4.41 -18.86 5.86
CA ALA A 94 -3.71 -17.58 5.76
C ALA A 94 -3.36 -17.05 7.15
N LEU A 95 -2.28 -16.26 7.25
CA LEU A 95 -1.90 -15.55 8.48
C LEU A 95 -3.07 -14.74 9.04
N GLN A 96 -3.18 -14.64 10.36
CA GLN A 96 -4.27 -13.90 11.01
C GLN A 96 -4.39 -12.45 10.48
N GLY A 97 -5.63 -11.98 10.35
CA GLY A 97 -5.94 -10.66 9.81
C GLY A 97 -5.95 -10.58 8.27
N TYR A 98 -5.57 -11.65 7.56
CA TYR A 98 -5.81 -11.73 6.11
C TYR A 98 -7.30 -12.00 5.82
N PRO A 99 -7.81 -11.58 4.65
CA PRO A 99 -9.16 -11.92 4.24
C PRO A 99 -9.39 -13.43 4.24
N THR A 100 -10.53 -13.87 4.80
CA THR A 100 -10.86 -15.30 5.01
C THR A 100 -11.03 -16.11 3.72
N GLY A 101 -11.17 -15.43 2.57
CA GLY A 101 -11.23 -16.08 1.26
C GLY A 101 -9.89 -16.66 0.77
N TYR A 102 -8.77 -16.25 1.37
CA TYR A 102 -7.47 -16.86 1.06
C TYR A 102 -7.32 -18.19 1.78
N LYS A 103 -7.68 -19.29 1.09
CA LYS A 103 -7.62 -20.64 1.62
C LYS A 103 -7.25 -21.63 0.52
N GLY A 104 -6.29 -22.52 0.80
CA GLY A 104 -5.83 -23.54 -0.13
C GLY A 104 -4.67 -23.07 -1.00
N ASN A 105 -4.52 -23.63 -2.18
CA ASN A 105 -3.43 -23.33 -3.09
C ASN A 105 -3.89 -23.37 -4.55
N GLY A 106 -3.09 -22.77 -5.43
CA GLY A 106 -3.40 -22.74 -6.86
C GLY A 106 -2.51 -21.80 -7.66
N ILE A 107 -2.86 -21.62 -8.94
CA ILE A 107 -2.20 -20.70 -9.88
C ILE A 107 -3.22 -19.61 -10.27
N PRO A 108 -3.49 -18.63 -9.40
CA PRO A 108 -4.52 -17.62 -9.66
C PRO A 108 -4.04 -16.50 -10.58
N TYR A 109 -2.75 -16.42 -10.88
CA TYR A 109 -2.16 -15.40 -11.74
C TYR A 109 -1.32 -16.05 -12.82
N ARG A 110 -1.69 -15.84 -14.08
CA ARG A 110 -1.02 -16.38 -15.27
C ARG A 110 -1.25 -15.45 -16.45
N TYR A 111 -0.21 -15.24 -17.26
CA TYR A 111 -0.32 -14.35 -18.42
C TYR A 111 0.66 -14.71 -19.51
N ALA A 112 0.34 -14.22 -20.71
CA ALA A 112 1.25 -14.14 -21.84
C ALA A 112 1.20 -12.73 -22.43
N THR A 113 2.36 -12.15 -22.73
CA THR A 113 2.50 -10.80 -23.28
C THR A 113 3.36 -10.84 -24.53
N TYR A 114 2.89 -10.20 -25.58
CA TYR A 114 3.70 -9.81 -26.74
C TYR A 114 3.98 -8.32 -26.65
N LYS A 115 5.25 -7.91 -26.79
CA LYS A 115 5.67 -6.52 -26.71
C LYS A 115 6.61 -6.17 -27.87
N SER A 116 6.22 -5.20 -28.68
CA SER A 116 7.06 -4.50 -29.65
C SER A 116 7.28 -3.05 -29.20
N ASP A 117 7.92 -2.25 -30.05
CA ASP A 117 8.16 -0.84 -29.75
C ASP A 117 6.87 -0.02 -29.64
N GLU A 118 5.87 -0.34 -30.44
CA GLU A 118 4.61 0.40 -30.53
C GLU A 118 3.42 -0.32 -29.90
N LEU A 119 3.51 -1.64 -29.72
CA LEU A 119 2.38 -2.48 -29.35
C LEU A 119 2.74 -3.44 -28.21
N GLU A 120 1.90 -3.47 -27.16
CA GLU A 120 1.93 -4.48 -26.11
C GLU A 120 0.54 -5.09 -25.97
N VAL A 121 0.45 -6.42 -26.13
CA VAL A 121 -0.78 -7.19 -25.91
C VAL A 121 -0.54 -8.20 -24.81
N THR A 122 -1.40 -8.19 -23.79
CA THR A 122 -1.38 -9.17 -22.71
C THR A 122 -2.69 -9.93 -22.68
N VAL A 123 -2.62 -11.25 -22.54
CA VAL A 123 -3.78 -12.13 -22.31
C VAL A 123 -3.56 -12.90 -21.02
N GLY A 124 -4.60 -13.04 -20.22
CA GLY A 124 -4.58 -13.61 -18.87
C GLY A 124 -4.58 -12.52 -17.80
N SER A 125 -3.83 -12.72 -16.73
CA SER A 125 -3.83 -11.82 -15.58
C SER A 125 -2.92 -10.62 -15.80
N PHE A 126 -3.38 -9.42 -15.44
CA PHE A 126 -2.59 -8.19 -15.51
C PHE A 126 -3.02 -7.16 -14.47
N TYR A 127 -2.11 -6.25 -14.18
CA TYR A 127 -2.38 -5.03 -13.42
C TYR A 127 -2.35 -3.83 -14.36
N GLU A 128 -3.21 -2.85 -14.14
CA GLU A 128 -3.23 -1.60 -14.89
C GLU A 128 -3.75 -0.44 -14.04
N GLN A 129 -3.27 0.74 -14.35
CA GLN A 129 -3.72 1.98 -13.74
C GLN A 129 -3.94 3.06 -14.81
N PHE A 130 -5.03 3.82 -14.68
CA PHE A 130 -5.35 5.00 -15.49
C PHE A 130 -5.19 6.25 -14.61
N GLY A 131 -4.39 7.22 -15.08
CA GLY A 131 -4.10 8.43 -14.33
C GLY A 131 -3.63 8.16 -12.88
N ASN A 132 -4.21 8.87 -11.92
CA ASN A 132 -3.95 8.67 -10.49
C ASN A 132 -4.74 7.49 -9.88
N GLY A 133 -5.52 6.78 -10.70
CA GLY A 133 -6.31 5.63 -10.25
C GLY A 133 -7.77 5.94 -9.94
N LEU A 134 -8.23 7.18 -10.09
CA LEU A 134 -9.60 7.58 -9.75
C LEU A 134 -10.67 6.82 -10.55
N THR A 135 -10.33 6.31 -11.73
CA THR A 135 -11.21 5.46 -12.55
C THR A 135 -10.84 3.98 -12.45
N LEU A 136 -9.53 3.65 -12.50
CA LEU A 136 -9.02 2.29 -12.46
C LEU A 136 -7.64 2.25 -11.82
N ARG A 137 -7.48 1.36 -10.85
CA ARG A 137 -6.19 0.86 -10.38
C ARG A 137 -6.34 -0.59 -9.92
N SER A 138 -5.81 -1.51 -10.69
CA SER A 138 -5.62 -2.88 -10.25
C SER A 138 -4.17 -3.10 -9.83
N TYR A 139 -3.95 -3.70 -8.66
CA TYR A 139 -2.62 -3.87 -8.07
C TYR A 139 -2.61 -4.97 -7.00
N GLU A 140 -1.43 -5.37 -6.62
CA GLU A 140 -1.21 -6.27 -5.49
C GLU A 140 -0.57 -5.50 -4.33
N GLU A 141 -1.11 -5.68 -3.12
CA GLU A 141 -0.48 -5.28 -1.86
C GLU A 141 -0.56 -6.44 -0.87
N ARG A 142 0.51 -7.24 -0.84
CA ARG A 142 0.56 -8.49 -0.06
C ARG A 142 0.37 -8.27 1.43
N ASN A 143 0.88 -7.15 1.96
CA ASN A 143 0.73 -6.85 3.38
C ASN A 143 -0.73 -6.58 3.77
N LEU A 144 -1.56 -6.13 2.83
CA LEU A 144 -3.01 -5.96 3.04
C LEU A 144 -3.81 -7.22 2.72
N GLY A 145 -3.23 -8.21 2.06
CA GLY A 145 -3.97 -9.31 1.46
C GLY A 145 -4.87 -8.83 0.30
N LEU A 146 -4.45 -7.79 -0.41
CA LEU A 146 -5.15 -7.22 -1.54
C LEU A 146 -4.49 -7.67 -2.84
N ASP A 147 -5.27 -8.27 -3.72
CA ASP A 147 -4.90 -8.53 -5.11
C ASP A 147 -6.17 -8.49 -5.97
N ASN A 148 -6.33 -7.42 -6.73
CA ASN A 148 -7.46 -7.16 -7.60
C ASN A 148 -7.06 -7.18 -9.09
N ALA A 149 -6.10 -8.05 -9.47
CA ALA A 149 -5.71 -8.26 -10.86
C ALA A 149 -6.92 -8.48 -11.76
N LEU A 150 -6.82 -8.04 -13.01
CA LEU A 150 -7.79 -8.34 -14.05
C LEU A 150 -7.34 -9.59 -14.82
N ASP A 151 -8.24 -10.53 -15.08
CA ASP A 151 -8.01 -11.71 -15.91
C ASP A 151 -8.81 -11.53 -17.21
N GLY A 152 -8.11 -11.33 -18.33
CA GLY A 152 -8.73 -10.99 -19.61
C GLY A 152 -7.74 -10.61 -20.69
N ALA A 153 -7.96 -9.48 -21.34
CA ALA A 153 -7.06 -8.95 -22.37
C ALA A 153 -6.77 -7.45 -22.15
N ARG A 154 -5.53 -7.07 -22.39
CA ARG A 154 -5.05 -5.69 -22.33
C ARG A 154 -4.25 -5.36 -23.59
N LEU A 155 -4.49 -4.18 -24.15
CA LEU A 155 -3.77 -3.58 -25.27
C LEU A 155 -3.13 -2.27 -24.81
N LYS A 156 -1.84 -2.07 -25.11
CA LYS A 156 -1.18 -0.75 -25.09
C LYS A 156 -0.65 -0.47 -26.47
N TYR A 157 -0.93 0.71 -27.00
CA TYR A 157 -0.59 1.08 -28.36
C TYR A 157 -0.08 2.52 -28.42
N GLN A 158 1.04 2.71 -29.07
CA GLN A 158 1.63 4.00 -29.38
C GLN A 158 1.59 4.25 -30.88
N PRO A 159 0.50 4.81 -31.43
CA PRO A 159 0.33 5.01 -32.87
C PRO A 159 1.38 5.94 -33.48
N PHE A 160 1.82 6.91 -32.70
CA PHE A 160 2.94 7.80 -33.03
C PHE A 160 3.51 8.40 -31.73
N LYS A 161 4.69 8.99 -31.83
CA LYS A 161 5.41 9.54 -30.70
C LYS A 161 4.58 10.56 -29.93
N GLY A 162 4.50 10.39 -28.60
CA GLY A 162 3.76 11.28 -27.70
C GLY A 162 2.28 10.94 -27.56
N VAL A 163 1.73 9.92 -28.25
CA VAL A 163 0.35 9.46 -28.05
C VAL A 163 0.32 8.03 -27.57
N TYR A 164 -0.31 7.79 -26.44
CA TYR A 164 -0.37 6.52 -25.75
C TYR A 164 -1.83 6.12 -25.54
N LEU A 165 -2.21 4.95 -26.01
CA LEU A 165 -3.56 4.42 -25.90
C LEU A 165 -3.53 3.11 -25.14
N LYS A 166 -4.51 2.89 -24.28
CA LYS A 166 -4.71 1.63 -23.56
C LYS A 166 -6.16 1.20 -23.69
N ALA A 167 -6.38 -0.09 -23.87
CA ALA A 167 -7.71 -0.70 -23.82
C ALA A 167 -7.63 -2.01 -23.05
N LEU A 168 -8.67 -2.32 -22.29
CA LEU A 168 -8.73 -3.55 -21.52
C LEU A 168 -10.15 -4.06 -21.34
N VAL A 169 -10.25 -5.37 -21.18
CA VAL A 169 -11.44 -6.08 -20.74
C VAL A 169 -10.99 -7.26 -19.88
N GLY A 170 -11.62 -7.46 -18.72
CA GLY A 170 -11.28 -8.57 -17.84
C GLY A 170 -12.24 -8.71 -16.69
N LYS A 171 -12.23 -9.88 -16.07
CA LYS A 171 -12.89 -10.12 -14.79
C LYS A 171 -11.92 -9.86 -13.66
N GLN A 172 -12.38 -9.21 -12.61
CA GLN A 172 -11.53 -8.88 -11.48
C GLN A 172 -11.30 -10.11 -10.60
N ARG A 173 -10.05 -10.34 -10.21
CA ARG A 173 -9.67 -11.42 -9.29
C ARG A 173 -10.29 -11.20 -7.91
N THR A 174 -10.79 -12.29 -7.32
CA THR A 174 -11.14 -12.39 -5.92
C THR A 174 -10.62 -13.74 -5.40
N TYR A 175 -9.53 -13.70 -4.63
CA TYR A 175 -8.82 -14.88 -4.12
C TYR A 175 -8.35 -15.82 -5.24
N PHE A 176 -8.93 -17.01 -5.36
CA PHE A 176 -8.63 -18.03 -6.40
C PHE A 176 -9.66 -18.02 -7.55
N THR A 177 -10.63 -17.13 -7.53
CA THR A 177 -11.69 -17.00 -8.53
C THR A 177 -11.68 -15.62 -9.17
N THR A 178 -12.62 -15.36 -10.05
CA THR A 178 -12.84 -14.04 -10.66
C THR A 178 -14.31 -13.64 -10.56
N ALA A 179 -14.58 -12.34 -10.39
CA ALA A 179 -15.92 -11.76 -10.35
C ALA A 179 -15.95 -10.43 -11.11
N GLY A 180 -17.14 -9.99 -11.51
CA GLY A 180 -17.38 -8.70 -12.12
C GLY A 180 -16.61 -8.49 -13.43
N LEU A 181 -17.28 -7.98 -14.48
CA LEU A 181 -16.64 -7.62 -15.73
C LEU A 181 -16.27 -6.13 -15.71
N VAL A 182 -15.01 -5.83 -15.98
CA VAL A 182 -14.46 -4.48 -16.10
C VAL A 182 -13.95 -4.25 -17.52
N ARG A 183 -14.29 -3.11 -18.10
CA ARG A 183 -13.84 -2.65 -19.42
C ARG A 183 -13.29 -1.25 -19.28
N GLY A 184 -12.16 -0.96 -19.91
CA GLY A 184 -11.52 0.34 -19.78
C GLY A 184 -10.83 0.79 -21.06
N PHE A 185 -10.81 2.10 -21.24
CA PHE A 185 -10.03 2.79 -22.26
C PHE A 185 -9.34 3.99 -21.63
N ASP A 186 -8.08 4.22 -22.00
CA ASP A 186 -7.28 5.36 -21.56
C ASP A 186 -6.47 5.91 -22.74
N GLY A 187 -6.43 7.22 -22.86
CA GLY A 187 -5.62 7.92 -23.84
C GLY A 187 -4.84 9.06 -23.21
N GLU A 188 -3.58 9.19 -23.63
CA GLU A 188 -2.69 10.27 -23.17
C GLU A 188 -1.93 10.86 -24.34
N ILE A 189 -1.80 12.18 -24.36
CA ILE A 189 -0.99 12.92 -25.32
C ILE A 189 0.03 13.79 -24.59
N GLN A 190 1.31 13.56 -24.88
CA GLN A 190 2.42 14.43 -24.51
C GLN A 190 2.64 15.45 -25.62
N ILE A 191 2.09 16.64 -25.45
CA ILE A 191 2.00 17.70 -26.49
C ILE A 191 3.38 18.00 -27.10
N ASN A 192 4.42 18.08 -26.27
CA ASN A 192 5.76 18.41 -26.74
C ASN A 192 6.42 17.30 -27.59
N GLU A 193 6.00 16.05 -27.41
CA GLU A 193 6.50 14.94 -28.22
C GLU A 193 5.66 14.75 -29.50
N ALA A 194 4.34 14.97 -29.41
CA ALA A 194 3.41 14.81 -30.53
C ALA A 194 3.56 15.91 -31.59
N PHE A 195 3.97 17.12 -31.18
CA PHE A 195 4.10 18.26 -32.09
C PHE A 195 5.54 18.76 -32.15
N ALA A 196 6.22 18.51 -33.29
CA ALA A 196 7.62 18.83 -33.51
C ALA A 196 7.99 20.31 -33.21
N LYS A 197 7.07 21.26 -33.49
CA LYS A 197 7.27 22.70 -33.22
C LYS A 197 7.35 23.05 -31.72
N LEU A 198 6.88 22.14 -30.85
CA LEU A 198 6.83 22.33 -29.39
C LEU A 198 7.90 21.52 -28.65
N LYS A 199 8.66 20.66 -29.34
CA LYS A 199 9.66 19.73 -28.77
C LYS A 199 10.68 20.42 -27.86
N ASP A 200 11.16 21.60 -28.25
CA ASP A 200 12.22 22.30 -27.52
C ASP A 200 11.69 23.36 -26.54
N LYS A 201 10.39 23.41 -26.33
CA LYS A 201 9.78 24.36 -25.37
C LYS A 201 10.06 23.90 -23.93
N LYS A 202 10.40 24.86 -23.06
CA LYS A 202 10.64 24.62 -21.62
C LYS A 202 9.41 24.17 -20.85
N THR A 203 8.21 24.45 -21.36
CA THR A 203 6.96 24.00 -20.77
C THR A 203 6.54 22.72 -21.44
N VAL A 204 6.42 21.64 -20.66
CA VAL A 204 5.95 20.33 -21.10
C VAL A 204 4.50 20.17 -20.62
N VAL A 205 3.62 19.76 -21.53
CA VAL A 205 2.20 19.58 -21.25
C VAL A 205 1.78 18.17 -21.64
N THR A 206 1.14 17.48 -20.71
CA THR A 206 0.51 16.18 -20.93
C THR A 206 -0.98 16.31 -20.63
N LEU A 207 -1.81 15.79 -21.51
CA LEU A 207 -3.27 15.70 -21.33
C LEU A 207 -3.68 14.24 -21.44
N GLY A 208 -4.70 13.84 -20.70
CA GLY A 208 -5.20 12.48 -20.75
C GLY A 208 -6.68 12.38 -20.40
N GLY A 209 -7.28 11.28 -20.82
CA GLY A 209 -8.66 10.96 -20.50
C GLY A 209 -8.86 9.46 -20.39
N SER A 210 -9.75 9.06 -19.48
CA SER A 210 -10.04 7.65 -19.18
C SER A 210 -11.54 7.41 -19.14
N PHE A 211 -11.93 6.19 -19.53
CA PHE A 211 -13.27 5.68 -19.31
C PHE A 211 -13.19 4.24 -18.82
N VAL A 212 -13.91 3.92 -17.75
CA VAL A 212 -14.01 2.56 -17.20
C VAL A 212 -15.47 2.23 -16.96
N SER A 213 -15.90 1.04 -17.35
CA SER A 213 -17.23 0.55 -17.04
C SER A 213 -17.17 -0.82 -16.38
N LYS A 214 -18.07 -1.04 -15.42
CA LYS A 214 -18.35 -2.37 -14.87
C LYS A 214 -19.68 -2.87 -15.36
N PHE A 215 -19.84 -4.19 -15.38
CA PHE A 215 -21.11 -4.86 -15.63
C PHE A 215 -21.44 -5.80 -14.48
N GLN A 216 -22.64 -5.66 -13.93
CA GLN A 216 -23.22 -6.58 -12.95
C GLN A 216 -24.72 -6.66 -13.20
N THR A 217 -25.26 -7.87 -13.28
CA THR A 217 -26.71 -8.08 -13.43
C THR A 217 -27.47 -7.52 -12.24
N ASP A 218 -28.65 -6.99 -12.48
CA ASP A 218 -29.59 -6.62 -11.44
C ASP A 218 -30.22 -7.92 -10.89
N ALA A 219 -30.01 -8.19 -9.61
CA ALA A 219 -30.51 -9.38 -8.92
C ALA A 219 -31.42 -9.03 -7.74
N ASP A 220 -31.69 -7.76 -7.49
CA ASP A 220 -32.54 -7.31 -6.37
C ASP A 220 -33.88 -6.80 -6.91
N PRO A 221 -35.00 -7.53 -6.66
CA PRO A 221 -36.32 -7.12 -7.18
C PRO A 221 -36.90 -5.88 -6.47
N THR A 222 -36.28 -5.42 -5.39
CA THR A 222 -36.73 -4.24 -4.62
C THR A 222 -36.04 -2.95 -5.06
N LEU A 223 -34.98 -3.05 -5.83
CA LEU A 223 -34.16 -1.93 -6.31
C LEU A 223 -34.14 -1.92 -7.84
N VAL A 224 -33.92 -0.75 -8.42
CA VAL A 224 -33.65 -0.60 -9.87
C VAL A 224 -32.16 -0.31 -10.04
N LEU A 225 -31.36 -1.36 -10.21
CA LEU A 225 -29.91 -1.25 -10.23
C LEU A 225 -29.38 -1.13 -11.66
N PRO A 226 -28.54 -0.13 -11.97
CA PRO A 226 -27.93 0.00 -13.29
C PRO A 226 -26.97 -1.18 -13.53
N GLN A 227 -27.19 -1.95 -14.60
CA GLN A 227 -26.33 -3.10 -14.92
C GLN A 227 -24.93 -2.66 -15.40
N ASN A 228 -24.84 -1.53 -16.09
CA ASN A 228 -23.59 -0.94 -16.52
C ASN A 228 -23.39 0.39 -15.78
N VAL A 229 -22.24 0.53 -15.11
CA VAL A 229 -21.85 1.77 -14.44
C VAL A 229 -20.54 2.26 -15.05
N GLY A 230 -20.56 3.51 -15.55
CA GLY A 230 -19.40 4.18 -16.13
C GLY A 230 -18.74 5.15 -15.15
N ASN A 231 -17.43 5.24 -15.22
CA ASN A 231 -16.59 6.22 -14.53
C ASN A 231 -15.61 6.82 -15.54
N SER A 232 -15.65 8.13 -15.75
CA SER A 232 -14.83 8.86 -16.72
C SER A 232 -13.91 9.83 -16.00
N ALA A 233 -12.71 10.06 -16.53
CA ALA A 233 -11.81 11.09 -16.00
C ALA A 233 -11.11 11.88 -17.09
N GLY A 234 -10.81 13.15 -16.78
CA GLY A 234 -9.88 13.99 -17.53
C GLY A 234 -8.72 14.43 -16.63
N ARG A 235 -7.51 14.49 -17.18
CA ARG A 235 -6.32 14.86 -16.45
C ARG A 235 -5.38 15.74 -17.26
N PHE A 236 -4.58 16.51 -16.55
CA PHE A 236 -3.49 17.30 -17.14
C PHE A 236 -2.26 17.27 -16.25
N GLU A 237 -1.11 17.49 -16.87
CA GLU A 237 0.15 17.75 -16.21
C GLU A 237 0.91 18.84 -16.96
N ILE A 238 1.41 19.84 -16.24
CA ILE A 238 2.22 20.93 -16.78
C ILE A 238 3.51 20.99 -15.96
N THR A 239 4.65 20.82 -16.63
CA THR A 239 5.96 20.96 -16.03
C THR A 239 6.73 22.09 -16.71
N ARG A 240 7.29 22.99 -15.92
CA ARG A 240 8.16 24.06 -16.42
C ARG A 240 9.32 24.31 -15.47
N ASN A 241 10.53 24.02 -15.93
CA ASN A 241 11.74 24.06 -15.10
C ASN A 241 11.56 23.26 -13.79
N ASN A 242 11.50 23.95 -12.66
CA ASN A 242 11.42 23.42 -11.32
C ASN A 242 9.97 23.29 -10.79
N PHE A 243 8.99 23.75 -11.57
CA PHE A 243 7.58 23.75 -11.19
C PHE A 243 6.81 22.66 -11.95
N ARG A 244 5.98 21.93 -11.23
CA ARG A 244 5.05 20.95 -11.78
C ARG A 244 3.67 21.15 -11.14
N ILE A 245 2.65 21.14 -11.97
CA ILE A 245 1.25 21.09 -11.54
C ILE A 245 0.55 19.97 -12.32
N ASN A 246 -0.25 19.19 -11.63
CA ASN A 246 -1.10 18.17 -12.25
C ASN A 246 -2.47 18.16 -11.57
N GLY A 247 -3.49 17.76 -12.32
CA GLY A 247 -4.84 17.59 -11.82
C GLY A 247 -5.58 16.49 -12.56
N GLU A 248 -6.51 15.87 -11.86
CA GLU A 248 -7.43 14.87 -12.40
C GLU A 248 -8.82 15.08 -11.82
N TYR A 249 -9.83 15.04 -12.69
CA TYR A 249 -11.23 15.05 -12.29
C TYR A 249 -11.92 13.80 -12.85
N ALA A 250 -12.60 13.06 -11.97
CA ALA A 250 -13.35 11.86 -12.32
C ALA A 250 -14.83 12.03 -11.99
N TYR A 251 -15.68 11.48 -12.85
CA TYR A 251 -17.14 11.48 -12.70
C TYR A 251 -17.67 10.06 -12.91
N LYS A 252 -18.36 9.54 -11.91
CA LYS A 252 -19.01 8.23 -11.89
C LYS A 252 -20.52 8.41 -11.91
N ILE A 253 -21.22 7.76 -12.84
CA ILE A 253 -22.68 7.73 -12.83
C ILE A 253 -23.19 7.04 -11.55
N ASN A 254 -24.47 7.15 -11.24
CA ASN A 254 -25.07 6.53 -10.05
C ASN A 254 -24.72 5.03 -9.96
N ASP A 255 -24.23 4.62 -8.81
CA ASP A 255 -23.83 3.25 -8.49
C ASP A 255 -24.31 2.87 -7.08
N PRO A 256 -25.61 2.51 -6.94
CA PRO A 256 -26.13 2.04 -5.68
C PRO A 256 -25.39 0.79 -5.22
N SER A 257 -24.85 0.82 -4.00
CA SER A 257 -24.04 -0.25 -3.44
C SER A 257 -24.13 -0.28 -1.91
N SER A 258 -23.68 -1.37 -1.29
CA SER A 258 -23.61 -1.48 0.17
C SER A 258 -22.77 -0.39 0.82
N ASP A 259 -21.75 0.11 0.13
CA ASP A 259 -20.90 1.18 0.64
C ASP A 259 -21.64 2.52 0.77
N ASN A 260 -22.63 2.82 -0.08
CA ASN A 260 -23.36 4.09 -0.04
C ASN A 260 -24.84 3.93 0.39
N ASN A 261 -25.20 2.80 1.01
CA ASN A 261 -26.58 2.50 1.43
C ASN A 261 -27.58 2.52 0.27
N PHE A 262 -27.14 2.09 -0.92
CA PHE A 262 -27.94 1.98 -2.15
C PHE A 262 -28.60 3.29 -2.60
N ILE A 263 -27.97 4.45 -2.35
CA ILE A 263 -28.43 5.72 -2.91
C ILE A 263 -28.10 5.84 -4.39
N TYR A 264 -28.93 6.57 -5.14
CA TYR A 264 -28.82 6.75 -6.59
C TYR A 264 -28.03 8.01 -6.98
N LYS A 265 -27.15 8.46 -6.10
CA LYS A 265 -26.32 9.63 -6.31
C LYS A 265 -25.14 9.29 -7.24
N TYR A 266 -24.81 10.18 -8.17
CA TYR A 266 -23.53 10.13 -8.88
C TYR A 266 -22.36 10.35 -7.92
N GLY A 267 -21.15 9.99 -8.36
CA GLY A 267 -19.92 10.27 -7.62
C GLY A 267 -19.00 11.18 -8.42
N ASP A 268 -18.22 11.99 -7.74
CA ASP A 268 -17.15 12.77 -8.34
C ASP A 268 -15.91 12.84 -7.46
N ALA A 269 -14.73 12.95 -8.09
CA ALA A 269 -13.47 13.15 -7.42
C ALA A 269 -12.63 14.18 -8.16
N ALA A 270 -12.03 15.09 -7.43
CA ALA A 270 -11.06 16.05 -7.93
C ALA A 270 -9.76 15.93 -7.15
N LEU A 271 -8.64 15.88 -7.85
CA LEU A 271 -7.29 15.88 -7.30
C LEU A 271 -6.47 16.97 -7.99
N LEU A 272 -5.81 17.83 -7.19
CA LEU A 272 -4.90 18.86 -7.68
C LEU A 272 -3.61 18.82 -6.87
N GLN A 273 -2.48 18.80 -7.55
CA GLN A 273 -1.15 18.77 -6.93
C GLN A 273 -0.24 19.79 -7.61
N ALA A 274 0.50 20.54 -6.82
CA ALA A 274 1.53 21.45 -7.28
C ALA A 274 2.83 21.23 -6.52
N SER A 275 3.95 21.29 -7.20
CA SER A 275 5.25 21.14 -6.58
C SER A 275 6.30 22.06 -7.21
N TYR A 276 7.21 22.53 -6.37
CA TYR A 276 8.39 23.28 -6.76
C TYR A 276 9.62 22.68 -6.09
N ALA A 277 10.66 22.37 -6.85
CA ALA A 277 11.87 21.76 -6.32
C ALA A 277 13.13 22.42 -6.89
N MET A 278 14.02 22.82 -6.01
CA MET A 278 15.35 23.34 -6.36
C MET A 278 16.41 22.77 -5.39
N LYS A 279 17.67 22.98 -5.68
CA LYS A 279 18.75 22.47 -4.82
C LYS A 279 18.60 22.97 -3.38
N GLY A 280 18.29 22.05 -2.47
CA GLY A 280 18.15 22.31 -1.04
C GLY A 280 16.78 22.85 -0.59
N PHE A 281 15.81 22.96 -1.51
CA PHE A 281 14.45 23.34 -1.17
C PHE A 281 13.42 22.59 -2.03
N ALA A 282 12.37 22.06 -1.42
CA ALA A 282 11.21 21.52 -2.12
C ALA A 282 9.93 21.92 -1.38
N LEU A 283 8.89 22.24 -2.15
CA LEU A 283 7.55 22.52 -1.68
C LEU A 283 6.58 21.66 -2.50
N SER A 284 5.66 21.00 -1.84
CA SER A 284 4.52 20.34 -2.47
C SER A 284 3.23 20.74 -1.77
N VAL A 285 2.17 20.93 -2.53
CA VAL A 285 0.82 21.23 -2.05
C VAL A 285 -0.14 20.36 -2.83
N SER A 286 -1.07 19.72 -2.14
CA SER A 286 -2.07 18.83 -2.75
C SER A 286 -3.42 19.07 -2.11
N GLY A 287 -4.48 18.98 -2.89
CA GLY A 287 -5.85 19.00 -2.42
C GLY A 287 -6.70 17.99 -3.16
N SER A 288 -7.66 17.38 -2.49
CA SER A 288 -8.63 16.47 -3.09
C SER A 288 -10.03 16.70 -2.54
N ARG A 289 -11.02 16.39 -3.37
CA ARG A 289 -12.42 16.26 -3.03
C ARG A 289 -12.93 14.94 -3.53
N ILE A 290 -13.57 14.19 -2.68
CA ILE A 290 -14.17 12.89 -2.98
C ILE A 290 -15.63 12.93 -2.56
N ASP A 291 -16.55 12.58 -3.43
CA ASP A 291 -17.98 12.47 -3.14
C ASP A 291 -18.55 11.20 -3.79
N ASN A 292 -19.00 10.25 -2.98
CA ASN A 292 -19.62 8.99 -3.42
C ASN A 292 -18.83 8.21 -4.48
N MET A 293 -17.51 8.07 -4.30
CA MET A 293 -16.58 7.49 -5.30
C MET A 293 -16.19 6.05 -5.02
N SER A 294 -16.86 5.33 -4.12
CA SER A 294 -16.69 3.87 -4.06
C SER A 294 -17.09 3.24 -5.38
N TYR A 295 -16.18 2.48 -6.00
CA TYR A 295 -16.40 1.84 -7.30
C TYR A 295 -15.85 0.42 -7.27
N ARG A 296 -16.77 -0.56 -7.25
CA ARG A 296 -16.47 -1.99 -7.11
C ARG A 296 -17.12 -2.78 -8.23
N SER A 297 -16.51 -3.88 -8.63
CA SER A 297 -17.09 -4.77 -9.64
C SER A 297 -18.28 -5.60 -9.11
N ASP A 298 -18.44 -5.68 -7.77
CA ASP A 298 -19.62 -6.21 -7.10
C ASP A 298 -20.15 -5.18 -6.08
N ARG A 299 -21.45 -4.85 -6.13
CA ARG A 299 -22.12 -3.87 -5.28
C ARG A 299 -22.20 -4.25 -3.81
N THR A 300 -22.11 -5.55 -3.52
CA THR A 300 -22.18 -6.08 -2.14
C THR A 300 -20.82 -6.31 -1.52
N ALA A 301 -19.74 -6.21 -2.31
CA ALA A 301 -18.38 -6.35 -1.82
C ALA A 301 -18.03 -5.21 -0.85
N GLN A 302 -17.25 -5.54 0.16
CA GLN A 302 -16.89 -4.62 1.25
C GLN A 302 -15.38 -4.60 1.49
N ILE A 303 -14.93 -3.65 2.29
CA ILE A 303 -13.53 -3.48 2.73
C ILE A 303 -12.61 -3.29 1.52
N THR A 304 -11.68 -4.21 1.26
CA THR A 304 -10.71 -4.16 0.16
C THR A 304 -11.11 -4.97 -1.06
N ASN A 305 -12.25 -5.71 -0.99
CA ASN A 305 -12.65 -6.63 -2.05
C ASN A 305 -13.19 -5.90 -3.27
N LEU A 306 -12.74 -6.35 -4.45
CA LEU A 306 -13.26 -5.97 -5.77
C LEU A 306 -13.30 -4.46 -6.04
N LEU A 307 -12.39 -3.70 -5.44
CA LEU A 307 -12.19 -2.28 -5.76
C LEU A 307 -11.67 -2.14 -7.20
N ILE A 308 -12.34 -1.34 -8.03
CA ILE A 308 -11.90 -1.00 -9.38
C ILE A 308 -11.01 0.24 -9.34
N ASN A 309 -11.44 1.28 -8.64
CA ASN A 309 -10.69 2.51 -8.48
C ASN A 309 -9.84 2.54 -7.20
N TYR A 310 -9.00 3.54 -7.12
CA TYR A 310 -8.18 3.87 -5.97
C TYR A 310 -8.33 5.35 -5.63
N ILE A 311 -8.54 5.65 -4.37
CA ILE A 311 -8.58 7.01 -3.85
C ILE A 311 -7.31 7.22 -3.05
N PRO A 312 -6.35 8.02 -3.56
CA PRO A 312 -5.10 8.27 -2.86
C PRO A 312 -5.34 9.10 -1.61
N ALA A 313 -4.89 8.64 -0.46
CA ALA A 313 -4.86 9.43 0.76
C ALA A 313 -3.77 10.51 0.63
N LEU A 314 -4.11 11.78 0.82
CA LEU A 314 -3.16 12.88 0.83
C LEU A 314 -2.44 13.06 2.18
N PRO A 315 -3.04 12.72 3.36
CA PRO A 315 -2.31 12.74 4.62
C PRO A 315 -1.04 11.91 4.56
N LYS A 316 0.02 12.43 5.20
CA LYS A 316 1.34 11.80 5.21
C LYS A 316 1.26 10.38 5.80
N GLN A 317 1.81 9.41 5.08
CA GLN A 317 1.96 8.04 5.57
C GLN A 317 3.25 7.93 6.39
N HIS A 318 3.15 7.37 7.59
CA HIS A 318 4.26 7.26 8.53
C HIS A 318 4.76 5.82 8.65
N THR A 319 6.06 5.67 8.90
CA THR A 319 6.73 4.36 9.08
C THR A 319 7.19 4.10 10.51
N TYR A 320 7.36 5.13 11.34
CA TYR A 320 7.65 4.97 12.75
C TYR A 320 6.45 4.37 13.49
N CYS A 321 6.71 3.45 14.42
CA CYS A 321 5.70 2.64 15.10
C CYS A 321 4.56 3.46 15.69
N LEU A 322 4.86 4.45 16.53
CA LEU A 322 3.84 5.26 17.21
C LEU A 322 3.20 6.32 16.29
N LEU A 323 3.90 6.79 15.26
CA LEU A 323 3.31 7.67 14.24
C LEU A 323 2.29 6.95 13.37
N ALA A 324 2.52 5.66 13.11
CA ALA A 324 1.61 4.82 12.34
C ALA A 324 0.50 4.18 13.19
N PHE A 325 0.34 4.60 14.43
CA PHE A 325 -0.65 4.04 15.35
C PHE A 325 -2.09 4.37 14.95
N TYR A 326 -2.28 5.57 14.41
CA TYR A 326 -3.55 6.11 13.96
C TYR A 326 -3.46 6.50 12.46
N PRO A 327 -3.36 5.49 11.57
CA PRO A 327 -3.16 5.74 10.15
C PRO A 327 -4.47 6.19 9.50
N TYR A 328 -4.38 7.18 8.60
CA TYR A 328 -5.56 7.65 7.88
C TYR A 328 -6.00 6.64 6.82
N ALA A 329 -7.30 6.40 6.75
CA ALA A 329 -7.97 5.62 5.71
C ALA A 329 -8.88 6.53 4.87
N SER A 330 -8.71 6.51 3.55
CA SER A 330 -9.51 7.31 2.61
C SER A 330 -11.01 7.00 2.74
N GLN A 331 -11.83 8.05 2.77
CA GLN A 331 -13.28 7.96 2.94
C GLN A 331 -13.99 8.12 1.59
N SER A 332 -14.17 7.02 0.86
CA SER A 332 -14.78 7.01 -0.47
C SER A 332 -16.22 7.53 -0.54
N LYS A 333 -16.92 7.60 0.60
CA LYS A 333 -18.26 8.19 0.73
C LYS A 333 -18.24 9.69 0.62
N GLY A 334 -17.23 10.35 1.20
CA GLY A 334 -17.08 11.80 1.12
C GLY A 334 -15.99 12.33 2.02
N GLU A 335 -15.05 13.06 1.41
CA GLU A 335 -13.98 13.76 2.13
C GLU A 335 -13.41 14.92 1.32
N MET A 336 -12.87 15.89 2.04
CA MET A 336 -12.01 16.96 1.51
C MET A 336 -10.65 16.84 2.18
N GLU A 337 -9.59 16.67 1.41
CA GLU A 337 -8.23 16.52 1.92
C GLU A 337 -7.32 17.66 1.47
N PHE A 338 -6.34 17.92 2.29
CA PHE A 338 -5.26 18.86 2.03
C PHE A 338 -3.95 18.32 2.58
N SER A 339 -2.85 18.50 1.84
CA SER A 339 -1.50 18.22 2.31
C SER A 339 -0.51 19.24 1.75
N SER A 340 0.39 19.74 2.61
CA SER A 340 1.51 20.60 2.23
C SER A 340 2.79 20.12 2.89
N GLU A 341 3.85 19.97 2.11
CA GLU A 341 5.16 19.57 2.62
C GLU A 341 6.24 20.53 2.15
N ILE A 342 7.06 20.99 3.07
CA ILE A 342 8.26 21.79 2.83
C ILE A 342 9.46 20.98 3.26
N LYS A 343 10.45 20.83 2.38
CA LYS A 343 11.78 20.28 2.70
C LYS A 343 12.83 21.35 2.47
N TYR A 344 13.65 21.59 3.48
CA TYR A 344 14.72 22.56 3.43
C TYR A 344 16.02 21.97 3.95
N LYS A 345 17.08 22.12 3.17
CA LYS A 345 18.44 21.70 3.56
C LYS A 345 19.27 22.93 3.91
N ILE A 346 19.52 23.12 5.21
CA ILE A 346 20.46 24.14 5.69
C ILE A 346 21.85 23.81 5.17
N LYS A 347 22.50 24.79 4.56
CA LYS A 347 23.79 24.62 3.91
C LYS A 347 24.88 24.15 4.88
N LYS A 348 25.74 23.24 4.42
CA LYS A 348 26.98 22.86 5.14
C LYS A 348 27.87 24.09 5.38
N GLY A 349 28.64 24.07 6.46
CA GLY A 349 29.53 25.17 6.85
C GLY A 349 28.86 26.29 7.63
N THR A 350 27.54 26.26 7.86
CA THR A 350 26.82 27.21 8.71
C THR A 350 26.68 26.65 10.14
N ALA A 351 26.39 27.51 11.13
CA ALA A 351 26.21 27.11 12.52
C ALA A 351 25.17 26.00 12.70
N LEU A 352 23.99 26.10 12.07
CA LEU A 352 22.94 25.11 12.13
C LEU A 352 23.19 23.94 11.15
N GLY A 353 23.83 24.18 10.01
CA GLY A 353 24.11 23.14 9.01
C GLY A 353 25.25 22.20 9.37
N GLY A 354 26.24 22.68 10.12
CA GLY A 354 27.43 21.89 10.45
C GLY A 354 28.21 21.43 9.19
N ALA A 355 29.02 20.39 9.33
CA ALA A 355 29.87 19.89 8.26
C ALA A 355 29.10 19.24 7.07
N TYR A 356 27.87 18.75 7.28
CA TYR A 356 27.13 17.95 6.29
C TYR A 356 25.80 18.58 5.84
N GLY A 357 25.38 19.67 6.48
CA GLY A 357 24.05 20.23 6.33
C GLY A 357 23.03 19.59 7.29
N THR A 358 21.92 20.28 7.53
CA THR A 358 20.78 19.79 8.32
C THR A 358 19.54 19.81 7.44
N GLU A 359 18.79 18.73 7.39
CA GLU A 359 17.55 18.63 6.63
C GLU A 359 16.37 18.84 7.57
N ILE A 360 15.44 19.71 7.20
CA ILE A 360 14.20 19.97 7.91
C ILE A 360 13.05 19.66 6.97
N THR A 361 12.11 18.83 7.44
CA THR A 361 10.85 18.55 6.75
C THR A 361 9.71 19.03 7.65
N VAL A 362 8.80 19.81 7.10
CA VAL A 362 7.54 20.20 7.75
C VAL A 362 6.41 19.75 6.83
N ASN A 363 5.48 18.97 7.36
CA ASN A 363 4.26 18.58 6.67
C ASN A 363 3.05 18.99 7.51
N TYR A 364 2.05 19.53 6.87
CA TYR A 364 0.73 19.71 7.45
C TYR A 364 -0.30 19.09 6.51
N SER A 365 -1.07 18.16 7.02
CA SER A 365 -2.08 17.47 6.24
C SER A 365 -3.37 17.26 7.04
N GLY A 366 -4.47 17.08 6.33
CA GLY A 366 -5.73 16.81 6.98
C GLY A 366 -6.84 16.41 6.03
N ALA A 367 -7.90 15.87 6.64
CA ALA A 367 -9.13 15.47 5.98
C ALA A 367 -10.34 15.92 6.81
N ASN A 368 -11.39 16.37 6.12
CA ASN A 368 -12.67 16.76 6.69
C ASN A 368 -13.82 16.06 5.96
N SER A 369 -14.99 16.04 6.59
CA SER A 369 -16.23 15.73 5.89
C SER A 369 -16.49 16.72 4.73
N LEU A 370 -17.34 16.30 3.79
CA LEU A 370 -17.98 17.25 2.88
C LEU A 370 -19.00 18.11 3.63
N ASP A 371 -19.26 19.32 3.10
CA ASP A 371 -20.40 20.12 3.48
C ASP A 371 -21.64 19.57 2.76
N THR A 372 -22.46 18.81 3.50
CA THR A 372 -23.61 18.08 2.97
C THR A 372 -24.92 18.47 3.63
N THR A 373 -26.00 18.40 2.85
CA THR A 373 -27.37 18.55 3.32
C THR A 373 -28.17 17.28 3.00
N GLN A 374 -28.73 16.64 4.03
CA GLN A 374 -29.59 15.48 3.86
C GLN A 374 -30.88 15.85 3.16
N ILE A 375 -31.28 15.04 2.17
CA ILE A 375 -32.54 15.19 1.45
C ILE A 375 -33.57 14.36 2.20
N LYS A 376 -34.50 15.03 2.92
CA LYS A 376 -35.50 14.37 3.75
C LYS A 376 -36.91 14.50 3.14
N GLY A 377 -37.74 13.48 3.37
CA GLY A 377 -39.23 13.50 3.18
C GLY A 377 -39.71 13.52 1.72
N THR A 378 -38.95 14.06 0.77
CA THR A 378 -39.34 14.18 -0.65
C THR A 378 -38.31 13.60 -1.59
N ASP A 379 -37.40 12.76 -1.07
CA ASP A 379 -36.34 12.14 -1.91
C ASP A 379 -36.89 10.95 -2.72
N THR A 380 -37.78 11.25 -3.66
CA THR A 380 -38.34 10.25 -4.58
C THR A 380 -37.30 9.65 -5.53
N LYS A 381 -36.11 10.30 -5.64
CA LYS A 381 -34.99 9.83 -6.47
C LYS A 381 -33.95 9.04 -5.66
N HIS A 382 -34.15 8.88 -4.38
CA HIS A 382 -33.20 8.20 -3.46
C HIS A 382 -31.76 8.71 -3.57
N LEU A 383 -31.59 10.05 -3.68
CA LEU A 383 -30.27 10.69 -3.79
C LEU A 383 -29.52 10.75 -2.46
N GLY A 384 -30.27 10.64 -1.34
CA GLY A 384 -29.73 10.63 0.02
C GLY A 384 -29.27 12.01 0.51
N TYR A 385 -28.40 12.70 -0.20
CA TYR A 385 -27.87 14.01 0.17
C TYR A 385 -27.42 14.82 -1.05
N SER A 386 -27.34 16.14 -0.84
CA SER A 386 -26.62 17.06 -1.72
C SER A 386 -25.33 17.54 -1.05
N SER A 387 -24.32 17.92 -1.80
CA SER A 387 -23.06 18.45 -1.32
C SER A 387 -22.72 19.78 -1.98
N ASN A 388 -22.18 20.73 -1.20
CA ASN A 388 -21.58 21.93 -1.73
C ASN A 388 -20.18 21.60 -2.31
N TYR A 389 -19.96 21.92 -3.59
CA TYR A 389 -18.74 21.46 -4.29
C TYR A 389 -17.44 22.00 -3.65
N LEU A 390 -17.39 23.25 -3.24
CA LEU A 390 -16.24 23.86 -2.57
C LEU A 390 -16.37 23.90 -1.04
N GLY A 391 -17.49 23.39 -0.49
CA GLY A 391 -17.77 23.41 0.93
C GLY A 391 -16.97 22.35 1.70
N VAL A 392 -16.20 22.80 2.68
CA VAL A 392 -15.53 21.93 3.65
C VAL A 392 -16.46 21.73 4.83
N GLY A 393 -16.78 20.48 5.13
CA GLY A 393 -17.62 20.14 6.29
C GLY A 393 -16.92 20.40 7.62
N LYS A 394 -17.71 20.50 8.67
CA LYS A 394 -17.22 20.86 10.02
C LYS A 394 -16.52 19.71 10.74
N GLU A 395 -16.81 18.46 10.36
CA GLU A 395 -16.28 17.30 11.01
C GLU A 395 -14.84 17.02 10.53
N ILE A 396 -13.90 17.07 11.47
CA ILE A 396 -12.49 16.73 11.22
C ILE A 396 -12.37 15.22 11.26
N TYR A 397 -11.87 14.61 10.18
CA TYR A 397 -11.53 13.20 10.13
C TYR A 397 -10.09 12.95 10.60
N PHE A 398 -9.18 13.82 10.12
CA PHE A 398 -7.75 13.70 10.41
C PHE A 398 -7.06 15.07 10.35
N ARG A 399 -6.03 15.25 11.17
CA ARG A 399 -5.03 16.32 11.10
C ARG A 399 -3.69 15.75 11.50
N ASP A 400 -2.63 16.21 10.85
CA ASP A 400 -1.27 15.87 11.21
C ASP A 400 -0.34 17.06 10.90
N LEU A 401 0.26 17.60 11.95
CA LEU A 401 1.41 18.49 11.86
C LEU A 401 2.66 17.67 12.16
N TYR A 402 3.51 17.51 11.18
CA TYR A 402 4.74 16.72 11.26
C TYR A 402 5.96 17.59 11.02
N ILE A 403 6.94 17.52 11.92
CA ILE A 403 8.22 18.23 11.83
C ILE A 403 9.34 17.23 12.03
N GLU A 404 10.27 17.15 11.09
CA GLU A 404 11.44 16.29 11.15
C GLU A 404 12.72 17.10 10.96
N ILE A 405 13.70 16.87 11.80
CA ILE A 405 15.05 17.41 11.69
C ILE A 405 16.03 16.24 11.60
N SER A 406 16.69 16.08 10.44
CA SER A 406 17.69 15.03 10.22
C SER A 406 19.07 15.64 10.01
N LYS A 407 20.05 15.17 10.79
CA LYS A 407 21.42 15.70 10.79
C LYS A 407 22.45 14.59 10.83
N LYS A 408 23.37 14.62 9.87
CA LYS A 408 24.61 13.88 9.96
C LYS A 408 25.62 14.72 10.75
N ILE A 409 25.90 14.30 12.00
CA ILE A 409 26.74 15.06 12.94
C ILE A 409 28.21 14.95 12.50
N ASN A 410 28.68 13.72 12.21
CA ASN A 410 30.02 13.44 11.71
C ASN A 410 29.98 12.17 10.82
N LYS A 411 31.14 11.55 10.51
CA LYS A 411 31.22 10.35 9.69
C LYS A 411 30.53 9.12 10.30
N THR A 412 30.44 9.08 11.62
CA THR A 412 29.92 7.93 12.39
C THR A 412 28.52 8.15 12.96
N TRP A 413 28.12 9.39 13.29
CA TRP A 413 26.86 9.71 13.94
C TRP A 413 25.88 10.39 12.98
N LYS A 414 24.65 9.86 12.92
CA LYS A 414 23.47 10.48 12.33
C LYS A 414 22.34 10.46 13.33
N GLY A 415 21.59 11.56 13.44
CA GLY A 415 20.40 11.66 14.26
C GLY A 415 19.23 12.24 13.48
N THR A 416 18.04 11.80 13.83
CA THR A 416 16.76 12.34 13.35
C THR A 416 15.86 12.58 14.57
N LEU A 417 15.29 13.77 14.67
CA LEU A 417 14.30 14.13 15.67
C LEU A 417 12.99 14.44 14.97
N VAL A 418 11.90 13.87 15.46
CA VAL A 418 10.56 14.07 14.91
C VAL A 418 9.60 14.53 15.98
N TYR A 419 8.75 15.48 15.65
CA TYR A 419 7.56 15.84 16.41
C TYR A 419 6.33 15.76 15.50
N SER A 420 5.24 15.19 16.01
CA SER A 420 3.95 15.21 15.35
C SER A 420 2.83 15.51 16.34
N ASN A 421 1.86 16.30 15.88
CA ASN A 421 0.59 16.53 16.58
C ASN A 421 -0.53 16.03 15.68
N GLN A 422 -1.29 15.02 16.15
CA GLN A 422 -2.33 14.37 15.37
C GLN A 422 -3.71 14.53 16.02
N ILE A 423 -4.72 14.72 15.17
CA ILE A 423 -6.15 14.57 15.49
C ILE A 423 -6.68 13.43 14.63
N TYR A 424 -7.25 12.41 15.26
CA TYR A 424 -7.73 11.22 14.60
C TYR A 424 -9.17 10.89 15.04
N ASN A 425 -10.12 11.00 14.12
CA ASN A 425 -11.51 10.66 14.37
C ASN A 425 -11.72 9.15 14.23
N LYS A 426 -11.52 8.43 15.35
CA LYS A 426 -11.65 6.96 15.38
C LYS A 426 -13.07 6.50 15.05
N SER A 427 -14.10 7.32 15.35
CA SER A 427 -15.49 7.00 15.04
C SER A 427 -15.76 6.88 13.53
N ILE A 428 -15.15 7.74 12.73
CA ILE A 428 -15.29 7.73 11.26
C ILE A 428 -14.38 6.69 10.61
N ILE A 429 -13.13 6.62 11.06
CA ILE A 429 -12.09 5.86 10.34
C ILE A 429 -12.11 4.37 10.72
N GLN A 430 -12.45 4.04 11.97
CA GLN A 430 -12.39 2.65 12.45
C GLN A 430 -13.73 2.10 12.90
N LYS A 431 -14.30 2.68 13.97
CA LYS A 431 -15.47 2.12 14.65
C LYS A 431 -16.40 3.22 15.15
N PRO A 432 -17.65 3.28 14.66
CA PRO A 432 -18.64 4.25 15.12
C PRO A 432 -18.78 4.27 16.65
N GLY A 433 -18.91 5.48 17.21
CA GLY A 433 -19.03 5.71 18.65
C GLY A 433 -17.70 5.77 19.41
N SER A 434 -16.56 5.61 18.74
CA SER A 434 -15.24 5.80 19.35
C SER A 434 -14.92 7.29 19.53
N PRO A 435 -14.05 7.65 20.50
CA PRO A 435 -13.65 9.04 20.71
C PRO A 435 -12.75 9.55 19.59
N THR A 436 -12.72 10.86 19.40
CA THR A 436 -11.63 11.53 18.65
C THR A 436 -10.37 11.56 19.51
N ILE A 437 -9.26 11.16 18.91
CA ILE A 437 -7.96 11.04 19.60
C ILE A 437 -7.11 12.26 19.26
N TYR A 438 -6.54 12.88 20.28
CA TYR A 438 -5.60 13.99 20.19
C TYR A 438 -4.27 13.52 20.73
N SER A 439 -3.24 13.44 19.90
CA SER A 439 -1.95 12.89 20.32
C SER A 439 -0.78 13.81 19.96
N ASN A 440 0.24 13.80 20.83
CA ASN A 440 1.55 14.37 20.58
C ASN A 440 2.56 13.24 20.56
N ILE A 441 3.40 13.21 19.53
CA ILE A 441 4.37 12.13 19.33
C ILE A 441 5.75 12.73 19.14
N ILE A 442 6.73 12.22 19.89
CA ILE A 442 8.13 12.62 19.80
C ILE A 442 8.96 11.37 19.51
N ILE A 443 9.89 11.50 18.56
CA ILE A 443 10.78 10.40 18.15
C ILE A 443 12.22 10.89 18.09
N ALA A 444 13.14 10.09 18.64
CA ALA A 444 14.57 10.22 18.47
C ALA A 444 15.11 8.94 17.81
N ASP A 445 15.73 9.07 16.64
CA ASP A 445 16.36 7.99 15.88
C ASP A 445 17.84 8.32 15.70
N ILE A 446 18.71 7.51 16.29
CA ILE A 446 20.15 7.74 16.32
C ILE A 446 20.85 6.53 15.72
N THR A 447 21.68 6.76 14.73
CA THR A 447 22.52 5.73 14.12
C THR A 447 24.00 6.03 14.41
N TYR A 448 24.71 5.03 14.91
CA TYR A 448 26.15 5.04 15.12
C TYR A 448 26.82 3.98 14.24
N LYS A 449 27.72 4.42 13.36
CA LYS A 449 28.53 3.54 12.51
C LYS A 449 29.76 3.08 13.27
N LEU A 450 29.84 1.80 13.60
CA LEU A 450 31.00 1.15 14.22
C LEU A 450 32.13 0.93 13.21
N LYS A 451 31.75 0.43 12.01
CA LYS A 451 32.63 0.15 10.86
C LYS A 451 31.89 0.49 9.56
N ALA A 452 32.53 0.32 8.42
CA ALA A 452 31.89 0.54 7.12
C ALA A 452 30.63 -0.32 6.91
N THR A 453 30.65 -1.56 7.41
CA THR A 453 29.61 -2.57 7.26
C THR A 453 28.83 -2.86 8.54
N SER A 454 29.10 -2.12 9.63
CA SER A 454 28.48 -2.38 10.95
C SER A 454 27.97 -1.11 11.58
N SER A 455 26.74 -1.15 12.11
CA SER A 455 26.11 0.01 12.76
C SER A 455 25.13 -0.40 13.86
N LEU A 456 25.02 0.48 14.87
CA LEU A 456 23.95 0.45 15.87
C LEU A 456 22.95 1.55 15.56
N ARG A 457 21.66 1.23 15.65
CA ARG A 457 20.55 2.18 15.56
C ARG A 457 19.69 2.06 16.81
N LEU A 458 19.50 3.17 17.48
CA LEU A 458 18.58 3.33 18.60
C LEU A 458 17.44 4.23 18.19
N GLU A 459 16.22 3.74 18.32
CA GLU A 459 14.99 4.48 18.06
C GLU A 459 14.17 4.52 19.35
N LEU A 460 13.83 5.72 19.80
CA LEU A 460 13.00 5.97 20.96
C LEU A 460 11.79 6.80 20.53
N GLN A 461 10.60 6.39 20.92
CA GLN A 461 9.36 7.07 20.61
C GLN A 461 8.49 7.22 21.86
N ASN A 462 7.77 8.32 21.96
CA ASN A 462 6.76 8.56 22.97
C ASN A 462 5.51 9.16 22.33
N LEU A 463 4.35 8.59 22.62
CA LEU A 463 3.03 9.07 22.23
C LEU A 463 2.26 9.42 23.49
N GLN A 464 1.74 10.64 23.56
CA GLN A 464 0.91 11.15 24.63
C GLN A 464 -0.50 11.45 24.14
N THR A 465 -1.49 10.88 24.80
CA THR A 465 -2.93 11.10 24.55
C THR A 465 -3.74 10.83 25.81
N LYS A 466 -4.89 11.49 25.93
CA LYS A 466 -5.84 11.25 27.03
C LYS A 466 -6.99 10.29 26.62
N GLN A 467 -7.00 9.84 25.39
CA GLN A 467 -8.04 8.99 24.82
C GLN A 467 -7.50 7.60 24.52
N ASP A 468 -8.39 6.68 24.11
CA ASP A 468 -8.10 5.31 23.73
C ASP A 468 -7.40 4.54 24.89
N HIS A 469 -6.19 4.04 24.66
CA HIS A 469 -5.38 3.36 25.69
C HIS A 469 -4.34 4.28 26.34
N GLN A 470 -4.47 5.60 26.17
CA GLN A 470 -3.57 6.63 26.69
C GLN A 470 -2.12 6.50 26.19
N ASP A 471 -1.14 6.78 27.06
CA ASP A 471 0.24 7.01 26.67
C ASP A 471 1.02 5.74 26.35
N TRP A 472 1.92 5.86 25.37
CA TRP A 472 2.74 4.76 24.88
C TRP A 472 4.20 5.18 24.73
N ALA A 473 5.09 4.24 24.97
CA ALA A 473 6.52 4.33 24.67
C ALA A 473 6.95 3.19 23.75
N TYR A 474 7.90 3.46 22.88
CA TYR A 474 8.53 2.43 22.03
C TYR A 474 10.02 2.63 22.02
N ALA A 475 10.77 1.54 22.17
CA ALA A 475 12.21 1.50 22.04
C ALA A 475 12.62 0.38 21.09
N LEU A 476 13.54 0.65 20.17
CA LEU A 476 14.14 -0.33 19.27
C LEU A 476 15.65 -0.16 19.25
N LEU A 477 16.36 -1.25 19.45
CA LEU A 477 17.80 -1.35 19.22
C LEU A 477 18.03 -2.31 18.06
N GLU A 478 18.69 -1.83 17.01
CA GLU A 478 19.09 -2.62 15.85
C GLU A 478 20.61 -2.62 15.72
N TYR A 479 21.19 -3.79 15.55
CA TYR A 479 22.60 -3.99 15.31
C TYR A 479 22.82 -4.68 13.96
N THR A 480 23.31 -3.92 12.99
CA THR A 480 23.84 -4.46 11.75
C THR A 480 25.26 -4.96 12.01
N ILE A 481 25.44 -6.27 12.05
CA ILE A 481 26.69 -6.94 12.39
C ILE A 481 27.68 -6.81 11.24
N ASN A 482 27.21 -7.09 10.04
CA ASN A 482 27.94 -6.99 8.78
C ASN A 482 26.96 -6.89 7.60
N GLU A 483 27.45 -7.01 6.37
CA GLU A 483 26.63 -6.92 5.14
C GLU A 483 25.51 -7.96 5.06
N ASN A 484 25.66 -9.08 5.79
CA ASN A 484 24.73 -10.20 5.71
C ASN A 484 23.80 -10.36 6.93
N TRP A 485 24.26 -9.97 8.14
CA TRP A 485 23.57 -10.26 9.38
C TRP A 485 23.13 -9.01 10.12
N PHE A 486 21.91 -9.04 10.60
CA PHE A 486 21.41 -8.05 11.57
C PHE A 486 20.60 -8.72 12.66
N ILE A 487 20.57 -8.09 13.83
CA ILE A 487 19.67 -8.42 14.93
C ILE A 487 18.96 -7.15 15.38
N ALA A 488 17.73 -7.29 15.86
CA ALA A 488 16.97 -6.19 16.43
C ALA A 488 16.15 -6.68 17.61
N ALA A 489 16.02 -5.81 18.62
CA ALA A 489 15.13 -6.02 19.75
C ALA A 489 14.37 -4.73 20.04
N GLY A 490 13.08 -4.85 20.31
CA GLY A 490 12.24 -3.70 20.61
C GLY A 490 11.14 -4.04 21.60
N ASP A 491 10.59 -3.00 22.22
CA ASP A 491 9.46 -3.11 23.12
C ASP A 491 8.52 -1.92 22.92
N LEU A 492 7.23 -2.22 22.81
CA LEU A 492 6.15 -1.24 22.79
C LEU A 492 5.39 -1.39 24.10
N TYR A 493 5.38 -0.33 24.90
CA TYR A 493 4.84 -0.33 26.26
C TYR A 493 3.70 0.69 26.42
N ASN A 494 2.53 0.21 26.84
CA ASN A 494 1.37 1.04 27.17
C ASN A 494 1.43 1.49 28.63
N TYR A 495 2.32 2.42 28.95
CA TYR A 495 2.56 2.85 30.33
C TYR A 495 1.44 3.74 30.90
N GLY A 496 0.69 4.42 30.05
CA GLY A 496 -0.36 5.37 30.46
C GLY A 496 -1.72 4.75 30.68
N ASN A 497 -1.93 3.45 30.44
CA ASN A 497 -3.25 2.84 30.59
C ASN A 497 -3.80 3.05 32.01
N GLU A 498 -5.06 3.53 32.13
CA GLU A 498 -5.74 3.78 33.41
C GLU A 498 -5.78 2.52 34.29
N GLU A 499 -6.08 1.37 33.66
CA GLU A 499 -6.05 0.09 34.32
C GLU A 499 -4.61 -0.43 34.33
N SER A 500 -3.94 -0.38 35.49
CA SER A 500 -2.55 -0.82 35.63
C SER A 500 -2.33 -2.27 35.15
N ALA A 501 -3.32 -3.13 35.32
CA ALA A 501 -3.29 -4.51 34.83
C ALA A 501 -3.26 -4.63 33.29
N LYS A 502 -3.60 -3.57 32.55
CA LYS A 502 -3.56 -3.50 31.08
C LYS A 502 -2.35 -2.74 30.53
N ARG A 503 -1.38 -2.40 31.36
CA ARG A 503 -0.11 -1.82 30.94
C ARG A 503 0.80 -2.90 30.37
N TYR A 504 0.49 -3.32 29.15
CA TYR A 504 1.16 -4.43 28.49
C TYR A 504 2.44 -4.01 27.77
N HIS A 505 3.40 -4.93 27.77
CA HIS A 505 4.60 -4.90 26.95
C HIS A 505 4.41 -5.78 25.71
N TYR A 506 4.72 -5.23 24.54
CA TYR A 506 4.71 -5.93 23.26
C TYR A 506 6.15 -5.99 22.73
N TYR A 507 6.93 -6.88 23.37
CA TYR A 507 8.32 -7.07 23.00
C TYR A 507 8.47 -7.86 21.70
N MET A 508 9.53 -7.56 20.95
CA MET A 508 9.90 -8.26 19.72
C MET A 508 11.42 -8.44 19.63
N GLY A 509 11.83 -9.56 19.06
CA GLY A 509 13.22 -9.85 18.70
C GLY A 509 13.29 -10.38 17.28
N ASN A 510 14.28 -9.95 16.51
CA ASN A 510 14.49 -10.35 15.13
C ASN A 510 15.95 -10.70 14.90
N ILE A 511 16.19 -11.77 14.12
CA ILE A 511 17.48 -12.05 13.49
C ILE A 511 17.27 -12.22 12.00
N GLY A 512 18.09 -11.55 11.20
CA GLY A 512 17.99 -11.63 9.75
C GLY A 512 19.32 -11.91 9.09
N TYR A 513 19.24 -12.72 8.02
CA TYR A 513 20.32 -13.01 7.12
C TYR A 513 19.96 -12.60 5.71
N MET A 514 20.84 -11.87 5.05
CA MET A 514 20.71 -11.46 3.64
C MET A 514 21.99 -11.78 2.90
N LYS A 515 21.86 -12.42 1.74
CA LYS A 515 22.98 -12.65 0.83
C LYS A 515 22.47 -12.64 -0.61
N ASN A 516 23.00 -11.72 -1.42
CA ASN A 516 22.51 -11.46 -2.78
C ASN A 516 21.00 -11.15 -2.75
N THR A 517 20.20 -11.96 -3.46
CA THR A 517 18.73 -11.85 -3.55
C THR A 517 17.98 -12.64 -2.47
N ASN A 518 18.71 -13.34 -1.58
CA ASN A 518 18.12 -14.20 -0.56
C ASN A 518 18.03 -13.46 0.78
N ARG A 519 16.87 -13.53 1.41
CA ARG A 519 16.63 -13.00 2.75
C ARG A 519 15.88 -14.02 3.59
N ILE A 520 16.38 -14.25 4.80
CA ILE A 520 15.73 -15.08 5.82
C ILE A 520 15.64 -14.23 7.09
N THR A 521 14.47 -14.17 7.69
CA THR A 521 14.25 -13.46 8.97
C THR A 521 13.48 -14.38 9.90
N LEU A 522 14.01 -14.57 11.10
CA LEU A 522 13.33 -15.24 12.20
C LEU A 522 12.99 -14.17 13.26
N SER A 523 11.73 -14.11 13.65
CA SER A 523 11.22 -13.18 14.63
C SER A 523 10.47 -13.90 15.74
N TYR A 524 10.55 -13.40 16.95
CA TYR A 524 9.68 -13.76 18.07
C TYR A 524 9.12 -12.51 18.69
N GLY A 525 7.83 -12.48 18.99
CA GLY A 525 7.27 -11.34 19.70
C GLY A 525 5.77 -11.31 19.78
N LYS A 526 5.31 -10.26 20.43
CA LYS A 526 3.90 -9.91 20.65
C LYS A 526 3.52 -8.74 19.75
N GLN A 527 2.37 -8.84 19.12
CA GLN A 527 1.75 -7.80 18.32
C GLN A 527 0.42 -7.39 18.93
N ARG A 528 0.20 -6.09 19.12
CA ARG A 528 -1.11 -5.58 19.54
C ARG A 528 -2.11 -5.67 18.38
N GLU A 529 -3.39 -5.71 18.70
CA GLU A 529 -4.45 -5.47 17.72
C GLU A 529 -4.43 -4.03 17.19
N GLY A 530 -4.89 -3.85 15.97
CA GLY A 530 -4.98 -2.53 15.37
C GLY A 530 -5.31 -2.57 13.89
N ILE A 531 -5.20 -1.42 13.23
CA ILE A 531 -5.30 -1.34 11.78
C ILE A 531 -3.91 -1.15 11.16
N PHE A 532 -3.73 -1.75 10.00
CA PHE A 532 -2.55 -1.60 9.17
C PHE A 532 -2.98 -1.02 7.82
N CYS A 533 -2.37 0.09 7.41
CA CYS A 533 -2.76 0.80 6.20
C CYS A 533 -1.59 1.01 5.25
N VAL A 534 -1.88 0.96 3.94
CA VAL A 534 -0.98 1.34 2.86
C VAL A 534 -1.75 2.22 1.88
N GLY A 535 -1.29 3.46 1.67
CA GLY A 535 -1.92 4.39 0.73
C GLY A 535 -3.40 4.68 1.00
N GLY A 536 -3.83 4.67 2.26
CA GLY A 536 -5.23 4.92 2.65
C GLY A 536 -6.14 3.69 2.60
N VAL A 537 -5.65 2.55 2.14
CA VAL A 537 -6.35 1.25 2.17
C VAL A 537 -5.88 0.46 3.39
N CYS A 538 -6.81 -0.05 4.19
CA CYS A 538 -6.52 -0.62 5.49
C CYS A 538 -7.11 -2.01 5.70
N ARG A 539 -6.49 -2.80 6.60
CA ARG A 539 -7.04 -4.03 7.16
C ARG A 539 -6.90 -4.07 8.68
N ASN A 540 -7.78 -4.80 9.34
CA ASN A 540 -7.63 -5.11 10.75
C ASN A 540 -6.59 -6.20 10.95
N VAL A 541 -5.74 -6.03 11.96
CA VAL A 541 -4.75 -7.01 12.38
C VAL A 541 -5.06 -7.38 13.82
N PRO A 542 -5.36 -8.65 14.14
CA PRO A 542 -5.63 -9.07 15.50
C PRO A 542 -4.36 -9.12 16.34
N ALA A 543 -4.51 -9.10 17.66
CA ALA A 543 -3.39 -9.36 18.57
C ALA A 543 -2.83 -10.75 18.30
N SER A 544 -1.52 -10.89 18.32
CA SER A 544 -0.84 -12.16 18.14
C SER A 544 0.44 -12.25 18.97
N ASN A 545 0.82 -13.47 19.28
CA ASN A 545 2.09 -13.79 19.93
C ASN A 545 2.67 -15.06 19.27
N GLY A 546 3.98 -15.09 19.07
CA GLY A 546 4.59 -16.27 18.49
C GLY A 546 5.88 -16.06 17.71
N ILE A 547 6.24 -17.08 16.95
CA ILE A 547 7.46 -17.11 16.13
C ILE A 547 7.07 -16.95 14.67
N THR A 548 7.74 -16.06 13.97
CA THR A 548 7.53 -15.82 12.52
C THR A 548 8.82 -16.10 11.76
N LEU A 549 8.73 -16.94 10.73
CA LEU A 549 9.79 -17.18 9.76
C LEU A 549 9.38 -16.56 8.42
N SER A 550 10.20 -15.64 7.92
CA SER A 550 10.03 -15.04 6.59
C SER A 550 11.21 -15.38 5.71
N VAL A 551 10.94 -15.92 4.53
CA VAL A 551 11.95 -16.27 3.52
C VAL A 551 11.58 -15.62 2.20
N SER A 552 12.52 -14.98 1.54
CA SER A 552 12.38 -14.51 0.16
C SER A 552 13.65 -14.77 -0.64
N SER A 553 13.50 -15.15 -1.91
CA SER A 553 14.60 -15.42 -2.82
C SER A 553 14.20 -15.07 -4.25
N SER A 554 15.18 -14.66 -5.07
CA SER A 554 15.02 -14.46 -6.53
C SER A 554 16.18 -15.13 -7.26
N PHE A 555 15.93 -15.64 -8.45
CA PHE A 555 16.90 -16.31 -9.33
C PHE A 555 16.69 -15.94 -10.78
#